data_c78702a8b33c5b62a62c0526b0fba123
#
_entry.id   c78702a8b33c5b62a62c0526b0fba123
#
_cell.length_a   1.000
_cell.length_b   1.000
_cell.length_c   1.000
_cell.angle_alpha   90.00
_cell.angle_beta   90.00
_cell.angle_gamma   90.00
#
_symmetry.space_group_name_H-M   'P 1'
#
loop_
_entity.id
_entity.type
_entity.pdbx_description
1 polymer ?
#
loop_
_entity_poly.entity_id
_entity_poly.type
_entity_poly.pdbx_seq_one_letter_code
_entity_poly.pdbx_strand_id
1 'polypeptide(L)' 'MISYAPLFRTKQEKGISSYRLEQMGFSRATYYSIKSGNSISTNTLNQLCKLLHCGVSDVIEFIEE' A
#
# COMPACT_ATOMS: atom_id res chain seq x y z
N MET A 1 16.64 -0.04 1.29
CA MET A 1 15.44 -0.27 2.13
C MET A 1 14.18 -0.18 1.30
N ILE A 2 13.11 -0.82 1.73
CA ILE A 2 11.83 -0.74 1.03
C ILE A 2 11.04 0.45 1.57
N SER A 3 10.47 1.23 0.66
CA SER A 3 9.64 2.40 0.98
C SER A 3 8.23 2.19 0.46
N TYR A 4 7.24 2.66 1.22
CA TYR A 4 5.83 2.65 0.81
C TYR A 4 5.37 4.01 0.25
N ALA A 5 6.30 4.91 -0.03
CA ALA A 5 5.94 6.21 -0.60
C ALA A 5 5.09 6.08 -1.87
N PRO A 6 5.37 5.13 -2.79
CA PRO A 6 4.51 4.97 -3.97
C PRO A 6 3.06 4.63 -3.63
N LEU A 7 2.84 3.82 -2.58
CA LEU A 7 1.48 3.47 -2.16
C LEU A 7 0.67 4.71 -1.79
N PHE A 8 1.24 5.59 -0.98
CA PHE A 8 0.54 6.80 -0.54
C PHE A 8 0.28 7.75 -1.70
N ARG A 9 1.24 7.86 -2.62
CA ARG A 9 1.08 8.66 -3.84
C ARG A 9 -0.04 8.08 -4.73
N THR A 10 -0.05 6.77 -4.93
CA THR A 10 -1.07 6.10 -5.75
C THR A 10 -2.46 6.29 -5.15
N LYS A 11 -2.59 6.15 -3.83
CA LYS A 11 -3.85 6.38 -3.13
C LYS A 11 -4.34 7.81 -3.37
N GLN A 12 -3.44 8.78 -3.25
CA GLN A 12 -3.79 10.19 -3.43
C GLN A 12 -4.22 10.47 -4.87
N GLU A 13 -3.49 9.94 -5.84
CA GLU A 13 -3.80 10.13 -7.26
C GLU A 13 -5.16 9.53 -7.62
N LYS A 14 -5.53 8.41 -7.00
CA LYS A 14 -6.80 7.72 -7.26
C LYS A 14 -7.93 8.22 -6.36
N GLY A 15 -7.64 9.14 -5.44
CA GLY A 15 -8.63 9.66 -4.51
C GLY A 15 -9.15 8.63 -3.52
N ILE A 16 -8.31 7.66 -3.15
CA ILE A 16 -8.69 6.58 -2.22
C ILE A 16 -8.15 6.90 -0.84
N SER A 17 -9.05 7.20 0.10
CA SER A 17 -8.68 7.43 1.50
C SER A 17 -8.40 6.10 2.21
N SER A 18 -7.79 6.18 3.40
CA SER A 18 -7.59 4.99 4.23
C SER A 18 -8.92 4.35 4.61
N TYR A 19 -9.94 5.15 4.88
CA TYR A 19 -11.29 4.67 5.17
C TYR A 19 -11.86 3.92 3.97
N ARG A 20 -11.70 4.48 2.76
CA ARG A 20 -12.18 3.84 1.54
C ARG A 20 -11.47 2.51 1.30
N LEU A 21 -10.17 2.47 1.53
CA LEU A 21 -9.39 1.25 1.38
C LEU A 21 -9.88 0.16 2.34
N GLU A 22 -10.20 0.53 3.57
CA GLU A 22 -10.78 -0.37 4.56
C GLU A 22 -12.14 -0.91 4.10
N GLN A 23 -13.00 -0.04 3.54
CA GLN A 23 -14.28 -0.46 2.98
C GLN A 23 -14.12 -1.42 1.81
N MET A 24 -13.03 -1.34 1.08
CA MET A 24 -12.72 -2.24 -0.04
C MET A 24 -12.24 -3.61 0.44
N GLY A 25 -12.11 -3.80 1.75
CA GLY A 25 -11.73 -5.08 2.32
C GLY A 25 -10.30 -5.18 2.81
N PHE A 26 -9.55 -4.09 2.81
CA PHE A 26 -8.17 -4.11 3.31
C PHE A 26 -8.14 -3.97 4.83
N SER A 27 -7.30 -4.77 5.48
CA SER A 27 -7.19 -4.76 6.94
C SER A 27 -6.69 -3.42 7.47
N ARG A 28 -7.43 -2.85 8.41
CA ARG A 28 -7.05 -1.61 9.07
C ARG A 28 -5.73 -1.77 9.83
N ALA A 29 -5.56 -2.89 10.53
CA ALA A 29 -4.34 -3.15 11.28
C ALA A 29 -3.13 -3.23 10.34
N THR A 30 -3.28 -3.88 9.20
CA THR A 30 -2.23 -3.98 8.20
C THR A 30 -1.89 -2.60 7.63
N TYR A 31 -2.88 -1.75 7.39
CA TYR A 31 -2.64 -0.40 6.89
C TYR A 31 -1.81 0.41 7.90
N TYR A 32 -2.14 0.35 9.18
CA TYR A 32 -1.37 1.05 10.19
C TYR A 32 0.04 0.48 10.35
N SER A 33 0.19 -0.83 10.18
CA SER A 33 1.51 -1.47 10.17
C SER A 33 2.37 -0.91 9.03
N ILE A 34 1.79 -0.73 7.86
CA ILE A 34 2.47 -0.11 6.72
C ILE A 34 2.90 1.32 7.04
N LYS A 35 2.00 2.11 7.63
CA LYS A 35 2.31 3.49 8.02
C LYS A 35 3.45 3.55 9.03
N SER A 36 3.61 2.53 9.84
CA SER A 36 4.71 2.43 10.81
C SER A 36 6.01 1.93 10.19
N GLY A 37 6.01 1.60 8.91
CA GLY A 37 7.20 1.15 8.19
C GLY A 37 7.50 -0.33 8.32
N ASN A 38 6.57 -1.13 8.81
CA ASN A 38 6.76 -2.57 8.95
C ASN A 38 6.63 -3.26 7.59
N SER A 39 7.28 -4.42 7.47
CA SER A 39 7.22 -5.22 6.24
C SER A 39 5.84 -5.85 6.06
N ILE A 40 5.51 -6.17 4.81
CA ILE A 40 4.27 -6.87 4.46
C ILE A 40 4.63 -8.13 3.68
N SER A 41 3.71 -9.09 3.68
CA SER A 41 3.87 -10.29 2.86
C SER A 41 3.58 -9.97 1.39
N THR A 42 4.06 -10.84 0.51
CA THR A 42 3.74 -10.72 -0.90
C THR A 42 2.24 -10.92 -1.17
N ASN A 43 1.55 -11.68 -0.30
CA ASN A 43 0.09 -11.81 -0.38
C ASN A 43 -0.59 -10.47 -0.14
N THR A 44 -0.13 -9.72 0.85
CA THR A 44 -0.66 -8.37 1.14
C THR A 44 -0.37 -7.43 -0.01
N LEU A 45 0.84 -7.50 -0.57
CA LEU A 45 1.21 -6.71 -1.73
C LEU A 45 0.30 -7.02 -2.93
N ASN A 46 0.04 -8.30 -3.17
CA ASN A 46 -0.85 -8.73 -4.22
C ASN A 46 -2.27 -8.16 -4.03
N GLN A 47 -2.76 -8.18 -2.79
CA GLN A 47 -4.07 -7.62 -2.46
C GLN A 47 -4.15 -6.13 -2.76
N LEU A 48 -3.11 -5.38 -2.38
CA LEU A 48 -3.06 -3.94 -2.64
C LEU A 48 -3.08 -3.64 -4.15
N CYS A 49 -2.30 -4.39 -4.92
CA CYS A 49 -2.28 -4.23 -6.37
C CYS A 49 -3.65 -4.49 -6.99
N LYS A 50 -4.36 -5.50 -6.50
CA LYS A 50 -5.71 -5.81 -6.98
C LYS A 50 -6.70 -4.73 -6.61
N LEU A 51 -6.70 -4.29 -5.36
CA LEU A 51 -7.65 -3.29 -4.87
C LEU A 51 -7.46 -1.93 -5.54
N LEU A 52 -6.21 -1.56 -5.78
CA LEU A 52 -5.87 -0.26 -6.35
C LEU A 52 -5.71 -0.29 -7.88
N HIS A 53 -5.83 -1.46 -8.48
CA HIS A 53 -5.65 -1.65 -9.92
C HIS A 53 -4.32 -1.05 -10.39
N CYS A 54 -3.24 -1.44 -9.74
CA CYS A 54 -1.91 -0.89 -10.03
C CYS A 54 -0.85 -1.98 -10.00
N GLY A 55 0.37 -1.61 -10.37
CA GLY A 55 1.50 -2.52 -10.34
C GLY A 55 2.26 -2.47 -9.02
N VAL A 56 3.22 -3.37 -8.85
CA VAL A 56 4.04 -3.45 -7.64
C VAL A 56 4.80 -2.15 -7.39
N SER A 57 5.34 -1.54 -8.45
CA SER A 57 6.09 -0.29 -8.33
C SER A 57 5.24 0.91 -7.93
N ASP A 58 3.91 0.76 -7.99
CA ASP A 58 2.98 1.78 -7.50
C ASP A 58 2.66 1.60 -6.02
N VAL A 59 3.21 0.59 -5.38
CA VAL A 59 2.99 0.28 -3.96
C VAL A 59 4.29 0.40 -3.17
N ILE A 60 5.36 -0.20 -3.66
CA ILE A 60 6.66 -0.21 -2.98
C ILE A 60 7.77 0.20 -3.93
N GLU A 61 8.88 0.65 -3.35
CA GLU A 61 10.10 0.92 -4.11
C GLU A 61 11.30 0.58 -3.24
N PHE A 62 12.42 0.28 -3.89
CA PHE A 62 13.67 0.09 -3.20
C PHE A 62 14.45 1.40 -3.20
N ILE A 63 14.88 1.83 -2.03
CA ILE A 63 15.71 3.02 -1.88
C ILE A 63 17.09 2.54 -1.45
N GLU A 64 18.08 2.87 -2.26
CA GLU A 64 19.48 2.53 -1.96
C GLU A 64 19.97 3.37 -0.79
N GLU A 65 20.61 2.71 0.17
CA GLU A 65 21.11 3.37 1.38
C GLU A 65 22.52 3.89 1.26
#